data_6cb464a9cb49178c96acef96b567b1b5
#
_entry.id   6cb464a9cb49178c96acef96b567b1b5
#
_cell.length_a   1.000
_cell.length_b   1.000
_cell.length_c   1.000
_cell.angle_alpha   90.00
_cell.angle_beta   90.00
_cell.angle_gamma   90.00
#
_symmetry.space_group_name_H-M   'P 1'
#
loop_
_entity.id
_entity.type
_entity.pdbx_description
1 polymer ?
#
loop_
_entity_poly.entity_id
_entity_poly.type
_entity_poly.pdbx_seq_one_letter_code
_entity_poly.pdbx_strand_id
1 'polypeptide(L)'
;MTIDIPGPTSHSYFSQRLRLHYVDWGNTDAPPLLLVHGGRDHCRNWDWVAEALRDDWHIIAPDLRGHGDSQWMIGGSYSLSDYVYDIAQLIHQTKHQPITIIGHSLGGAISLQFTALFPDVVQKLVAIEGLGWPPERVAEQESVPAEERISGWIEFTRSIAGRAARLYPTIEEAFQRMQEANPHLTPDQARHLTVHGVNQNEDGTYSWKYDNYTRIRAPFGFPESERQNLWQRITCPTLLVRGTESWASDPSKDGRAKHFQNAKVANFEGAGHWVHHDKLEEFLSTIKNFLAD
;
A
#
# COMPACT_ATOMS: atom_id res chain seq x y z
N MET A 1 9.54 -24.08 27.57
CA MET A 1 9.77 -22.62 27.45
C MET A 1 9.51 -22.27 26.03
N THR A 2 8.40 -21.63 25.75
CA THR A 2 8.14 -20.96 24.48
C THR A 2 9.05 -19.73 24.44
N ILE A 3 9.97 -19.68 23.50
CA ILE A 3 10.73 -18.46 23.23
C ILE A 3 9.74 -17.51 22.57
N ASP A 4 9.37 -16.46 23.29
CA ASP A 4 8.58 -15.36 22.72
C ASP A 4 9.50 -14.63 21.72
N ILE A 5 9.25 -14.82 20.43
CA ILE A 5 10.02 -14.14 19.38
C ILE A 5 9.37 -12.78 19.18
N PRO A 6 10.01 -11.69 19.59
CA PRO A 6 9.45 -10.36 19.38
C PRO A 6 9.38 -10.07 17.86
N GLY A 7 8.19 -9.72 17.39
CA GLY A 7 7.93 -9.39 15.99
C GLY A 7 7.10 -10.44 15.24
N PRO A 8 6.78 -10.18 13.96
CA PRO A 8 5.93 -11.06 13.17
C PRO A 8 6.69 -12.28 12.66
N THR A 9 5.95 -13.34 12.35
CA THR A 9 6.44 -14.51 11.61
C THR A 9 6.27 -14.32 10.11
N SER A 10 7.21 -14.89 9.33
CA SER A 10 7.24 -14.77 7.87
C SER A 10 6.56 -15.97 7.21
N HIS A 11 5.68 -15.71 6.25
CA HIS A 11 4.88 -16.71 5.55
C HIS A 11 4.88 -16.47 4.04
N SER A 12 4.44 -17.47 3.28
CA SER A 12 4.26 -17.35 1.83
C SER A 12 2.91 -17.91 1.39
N TYR A 13 2.37 -17.31 0.34
CA TYR A 13 1.20 -17.82 -0.37
C TYR A 13 1.44 -17.75 -1.89
N PHE A 14 0.59 -18.41 -2.66
CA PHE A 14 0.72 -18.44 -4.12
C PHE A 14 -0.44 -17.69 -4.76
N SER A 15 -0.10 -16.78 -5.65
CA SER A 15 -1.05 -16.06 -6.49
C SER A 15 -0.62 -16.18 -7.96
N GLN A 16 -1.48 -16.76 -8.78
CA GLN A 16 -1.12 -17.15 -10.15
C GLN A 16 0.12 -18.08 -10.13
N ARG A 17 1.27 -17.58 -10.59
CA ARG A 17 2.55 -18.32 -10.61
C ARG A 17 3.61 -17.72 -9.70
N LEU A 18 3.22 -16.70 -8.91
CA LEU A 18 4.14 -16.00 -8.02
C LEU A 18 4.01 -16.54 -6.59
N ARG A 19 5.15 -16.75 -5.96
CA ARG A 19 5.25 -16.92 -4.51
C ARG A 19 5.32 -15.54 -3.89
N LEU A 20 4.28 -15.20 -3.14
CA LEU A 20 4.16 -13.92 -2.47
C LEU A 20 4.36 -14.09 -0.97
N HIS A 21 4.89 -13.08 -0.33
CA HIS A 21 5.24 -13.05 1.07
C HIS A 21 4.23 -12.24 1.87
N TYR A 22 4.03 -12.63 3.13
CA TYR A 22 3.38 -11.81 4.14
C TYR A 22 3.95 -12.08 5.52
N VAL A 23 3.77 -11.14 6.43
CA VAL A 23 4.07 -11.33 7.85
C VAL A 23 2.78 -11.44 8.65
N ASP A 24 2.83 -12.29 9.70
CA ASP A 24 1.75 -12.57 10.64
C ASP A 24 2.21 -12.20 12.05
N TRP A 25 1.47 -11.34 12.73
CA TRP A 25 1.77 -10.83 14.06
C TRP A 25 1.19 -11.69 15.19
N GLY A 26 0.59 -12.83 14.87
CA GLY A 26 -0.02 -13.74 15.85
C GLY A 26 -1.39 -13.27 16.32
N ASN A 27 -1.81 -13.66 17.52
CA ASN A 27 -3.14 -13.42 18.08
C ASN A 27 -4.27 -13.99 17.22
N THR A 28 -4.12 -15.25 16.81
CA THR A 28 -4.98 -15.93 15.81
C THR A 28 -6.45 -16.06 16.21
N ASP A 29 -6.80 -15.87 17.48
CA ASP A 29 -8.18 -15.90 17.98
C ASP A 29 -8.88 -14.53 17.91
N ALA A 30 -8.13 -13.45 17.64
CA ALA A 30 -8.67 -12.10 17.50
C ALA A 30 -9.22 -11.83 16.08
N PRO A 31 -10.06 -10.80 15.90
CA PRO A 31 -10.56 -10.40 14.58
C PRO A 31 -9.41 -10.10 13.60
N PRO A 32 -9.53 -10.52 12.31
CA PRO A 32 -8.46 -10.31 11.34
C PRO A 32 -8.38 -8.87 10.85
N LEU A 33 -7.15 -8.36 10.79
CA LEU A 33 -6.79 -7.04 10.28
C LEU A 33 -5.69 -7.16 9.21
N LEU A 34 -5.98 -6.70 7.99
CA LEU A 34 -5.04 -6.66 6.88
C LEU A 34 -4.43 -5.28 6.73
N LEU A 35 -3.10 -5.19 6.73
CA LEU A 35 -2.35 -3.95 6.53
C LEU A 35 -1.64 -3.97 5.17
N VAL A 36 -2.08 -3.13 4.21
CA VAL A 36 -1.58 -3.14 2.82
C VAL A 36 -0.72 -1.91 2.54
N HIS A 37 0.56 -2.12 2.27
CA HIS A 37 1.55 -1.06 2.07
C HIS A 37 1.42 -0.32 0.72
N GLY A 38 2.09 0.82 0.61
CA GLY A 38 2.15 1.66 -0.59
C GLY A 38 3.12 1.16 -1.68
N GLY A 39 3.17 1.86 -2.80
CA GLY A 39 4.13 1.53 -3.87
C GLY A 39 5.58 1.79 -3.47
N ARG A 40 6.48 0.87 -3.80
CA ARG A 40 7.92 0.87 -3.49
C ARG A 40 8.24 0.83 -2.00
N ASP A 41 7.38 0.16 -1.27
CA ASP A 41 7.41 -0.04 0.16
C ASP A 41 7.38 -1.55 0.47
N HIS A 42 7.14 -1.96 1.71
CA HIS A 42 7.11 -3.34 2.14
C HIS A 42 6.25 -3.54 3.39
N CYS A 43 5.92 -4.80 3.74
CA CYS A 43 5.05 -5.16 4.86
C CYS A 43 5.52 -4.63 6.23
N ARG A 44 6.85 -4.50 6.44
CA ARG A 44 7.45 -4.02 7.69
C ARG A 44 7.31 -2.50 7.88
N ASN A 45 6.74 -1.79 6.91
CA ASN A 45 6.28 -0.41 7.03
C ASN A 45 5.23 -0.26 8.15
N TRP A 46 4.48 -1.32 8.41
CA TRP A 46 3.38 -1.35 9.37
C TRP A 46 3.78 -1.67 10.80
N ASP A 47 5.06 -1.93 11.09
CA ASP A 47 5.48 -2.48 12.38
C ASP A 47 5.00 -1.66 13.59
N TRP A 48 5.07 -0.33 13.55
CA TRP A 48 4.57 0.51 14.65
C TRP A 48 3.06 0.45 14.83
N VAL A 49 2.33 0.38 13.71
CA VAL A 49 0.86 0.26 13.74
C VAL A 49 0.47 -1.13 14.23
N ALA A 50 1.15 -2.16 13.73
CA ALA A 50 0.90 -3.54 14.12
C ALA A 50 1.21 -3.77 15.60
N GLU A 51 2.33 -3.27 16.11
CA GLU A 51 2.70 -3.36 17.53
C GLU A 51 1.64 -2.71 18.43
N ALA A 52 1.06 -1.58 18.01
CA ALA A 52 0.05 -0.87 18.78
C ALA A 52 -1.34 -1.51 18.75
N LEU A 53 -1.60 -2.44 17.81
CA LEU A 53 -2.92 -3.06 17.59
C LEU A 53 -2.93 -4.58 17.81
N ARG A 54 -1.77 -5.26 17.91
CA ARG A 54 -1.66 -6.72 17.94
C ARG A 54 -2.35 -7.41 19.12
N ASP A 55 -2.57 -6.70 20.22
CA ASP A 55 -3.25 -7.27 21.38
C ASP A 55 -4.75 -7.49 21.14
N ASP A 56 -5.34 -6.65 20.28
CA ASP A 56 -6.77 -6.66 19.96
C ASP A 56 -7.08 -7.30 18.58
N TRP A 57 -6.08 -7.48 17.72
CA TRP A 57 -6.24 -7.90 16.33
C TRP A 57 -5.27 -9.00 15.90
N HIS A 58 -5.76 -9.94 15.09
CA HIS A 58 -4.91 -10.83 14.31
C HIS A 58 -4.44 -10.09 13.05
N ILE A 59 -3.20 -9.62 13.07
CA ILE A 59 -2.68 -8.74 12.03
C ILE A 59 -1.84 -9.51 11.02
N ILE A 60 -2.18 -9.36 9.74
CA ILE A 60 -1.38 -9.84 8.61
C ILE A 60 -1.03 -8.67 7.69
N ALA A 61 0.20 -8.65 7.19
CA ALA A 61 0.67 -7.61 6.28
C ALA A 61 1.44 -8.25 5.11
N PRO A 62 0.89 -8.25 3.88
CA PRO A 62 1.59 -8.77 2.71
C PRO A 62 2.63 -7.80 2.19
N ASP A 63 3.68 -8.36 1.56
CA ASP A 63 4.45 -7.70 0.54
C ASP A 63 3.69 -7.82 -0.79
N LEU A 64 3.36 -6.71 -1.42
CA LEU A 64 2.72 -6.71 -2.74
C LEU A 64 3.66 -7.34 -3.78
N ARG A 65 3.11 -7.95 -4.86
CA ARG A 65 3.95 -8.44 -5.98
C ARG A 65 4.94 -7.36 -6.43
N GLY A 66 6.18 -7.73 -6.67
CA GLY A 66 7.23 -6.79 -7.05
C GLY A 66 7.78 -5.92 -5.93
N HIS A 67 7.45 -6.21 -4.66
CA HIS A 67 7.89 -5.48 -3.49
C HIS A 67 8.32 -6.44 -2.37
N GLY A 68 9.17 -5.95 -1.47
CA GLY A 68 9.61 -6.70 -0.30
C GLY A 68 10.18 -8.06 -0.65
N ASP A 69 9.78 -9.09 0.09
CA ASP A 69 10.20 -10.47 -0.12
C ASP A 69 9.27 -11.27 -1.06
N SER A 70 8.27 -10.60 -1.67
CA SER A 70 7.44 -11.15 -2.73
C SER A 70 8.15 -11.20 -4.07
N GLN A 71 7.85 -12.24 -4.88
CA GLN A 71 8.45 -12.37 -6.22
C GLN A 71 8.06 -11.22 -7.13
N TRP A 72 8.98 -10.90 -8.03
CA TRP A 72 8.78 -9.97 -9.12
C TRP A 72 8.12 -10.66 -10.31
N MET A 73 7.31 -9.92 -11.05
CA MET A 73 6.64 -10.43 -12.23
C MET A 73 7.63 -10.57 -13.40
N ILE A 74 7.61 -11.71 -14.07
CA ILE A 74 8.42 -11.96 -15.28
C ILE A 74 7.51 -11.79 -16.49
N GLY A 75 7.79 -10.76 -17.27
CA GLY A 75 6.99 -10.41 -18.45
C GLY A 75 5.62 -9.82 -18.08
N GLY A 76 5.27 -8.69 -18.66
CA GLY A 76 4.03 -7.99 -18.37
C GLY A 76 4.23 -6.73 -17.53
N SER A 77 3.14 -6.23 -16.94
CA SER A 77 3.11 -5.02 -16.14
C SER A 77 2.39 -5.27 -14.82
N TYR A 78 2.67 -4.42 -13.83
CA TYR A 78 1.98 -4.42 -12.55
C TYR A 78 0.65 -3.66 -12.68
N SER A 79 -0.46 -4.36 -12.86
CA SER A 79 -1.79 -3.75 -12.93
C SER A 79 -2.46 -3.70 -11.56
N LEU A 80 -3.38 -2.75 -11.38
CA LEU A 80 -4.18 -2.68 -10.15
C LEU A 80 -5.02 -3.96 -9.98
N SER A 81 -5.54 -4.53 -11.06
CA SER A 81 -6.31 -5.77 -11.04
C SER A 81 -5.49 -6.97 -10.57
N ASP A 82 -4.20 -7.05 -10.94
CA ASP A 82 -3.30 -8.10 -10.45
C ASP A 82 -3.07 -8.01 -8.95
N TYR A 83 -2.88 -6.80 -8.41
CA TYR A 83 -2.75 -6.58 -6.98
C TYR A 83 -4.04 -6.93 -6.22
N VAL A 84 -5.20 -6.55 -6.75
CA VAL A 84 -6.50 -6.90 -6.15
C VAL A 84 -6.70 -8.42 -6.13
N TYR A 85 -6.30 -9.11 -7.22
CA TYR A 85 -6.34 -10.57 -7.28
C TYR A 85 -5.43 -11.19 -6.21
N ASP A 86 -4.23 -10.66 -5.98
CA ASP A 86 -3.31 -11.15 -4.94
C ASP A 86 -3.91 -11.06 -3.55
N ILE A 87 -4.53 -9.93 -3.22
CA ILE A 87 -5.22 -9.74 -1.93
C ILE A 87 -6.40 -10.72 -1.81
N ALA A 88 -7.17 -10.91 -2.89
CA ALA A 88 -8.24 -11.90 -2.89
C ALA A 88 -7.71 -13.32 -2.64
N GLN A 89 -6.57 -13.70 -3.23
CA GLN A 89 -5.93 -15.00 -3.01
C GLN A 89 -5.39 -15.14 -1.58
N LEU A 90 -4.76 -14.10 -1.03
CA LEU A 90 -4.30 -14.11 0.35
C LEU A 90 -5.46 -14.39 1.32
N ILE A 91 -6.52 -13.60 1.24
CA ILE A 91 -7.71 -13.72 2.11
C ILE A 91 -8.36 -15.10 1.94
N HIS A 92 -8.47 -15.60 0.69
CA HIS A 92 -9.04 -16.92 0.40
C HIS A 92 -8.21 -18.07 1.01
N GLN A 93 -6.89 -18.03 0.86
CA GLN A 93 -6.00 -19.11 1.34
C GLN A 93 -5.85 -19.11 2.86
N THR A 94 -5.82 -17.93 3.49
CA THR A 94 -5.73 -17.78 4.94
C THR A 94 -7.09 -17.88 5.65
N LYS A 95 -8.20 -17.83 4.90
CA LYS A 95 -9.59 -17.90 5.41
C LYS A 95 -9.94 -16.76 6.39
N HIS A 96 -9.27 -15.61 6.27
CA HIS A 96 -9.53 -14.45 7.12
C HIS A 96 -10.74 -13.67 6.60
N GLN A 97 -11.94 -14.16 6.92
CA GLN A 97 -13.22 -13.53 6.55
C GLN A 97 -14.22 -13.65 7.71
N PRO A 98 -14.94 -12.57 8.04
CA PRO A 98 -14.84 -11.21 7.51
C PRO A 98 -13.57 -10.49 8.01
N ILE A 99 -13.07 -9.48 7.28
CA ILE A 99 -11.79 -8.82 7.56
C ILE A 99 -11.92 -7.29 7.62
N THR A 100 -11.11 -6.65 8.45
CA THR A 100 -10.87 -5.20 8.44
C THR A 100 -9.61 -4.90 7.64
N ILE A 101 -9.59 -3.82 6.85
CA ILE A 101 -8.45 -3.47 6.00
C ILE A 101 -7.99 -2.05 6.26
N ILE A 102 -6.68 -1.86 6.41
CA ILE A 102 -6.01 -0.55 6.39
C ILE A 102 -5.02 -0.58 5.23
N GLY A 103 -5.18 0.32 4.26
CA GLY A 103 -4.30 0.40 3.10
C GLY A 103 -3.74 1.80 2.88
N HIS A 104 -2.45 1.89 2.53
CA HIS A 104 -1.76 3.14 2.25
C HIS A 104 -1.48 3.29 0.75
N SER A 105 -1.76 4.45 0.17
CA SER A 105 -1.40 4.82 -1.21
C SER A 105 -1.85 3.76 -2.23
N LEU A 106 -0.95 3.04 -2.89
CA LEU A 106 -1.27 1.90 -3.76
C LEU A 106 -2.09 0.85 -3.02
N GLY A 107 -1.70 0.50 -1.77
CA GLY A 107 -2.45 -0.42 -0.92
C GLY A 107 -3.86 0.09 -0.60
N GLY A 108 -4.02 1.40 -0.43
CA GLY A 108 -5.33 2.04 -0.27
C GLY A 108 -6.21 1.90 -1.52
N ALA A 109 -5.65 2.13 -2.71
CA ALA A 109 -6.36 1.95 -3.98
C ALA A 109 -6.76 0.48 -4.22
N ILE A 110 -5.88 -0.46 -3.89
CA ILE A 110 -6.15 -1.90 -3.94
C ILE A 110 -7.30 -2.25 -2.98
N SER A 111 -7.23 -1.78 -1.74
CA SER A 111 -8.22 -2.06 -0.70
C SER A 111 -9.60 -1.50 -1.05
N LEU A 112 -9.66 -0.29 -1.60
CA LEU A 112 -10.90 0.31 -2.11
C LEU A 112 -11.52 -0.55 -3.22
N GLN A 113 -10.72 -0.97 -4.20
CA GLN A 113 -11.23 -1.79 -5.29
C GLN A 113 -11.63 -3.19 -4.80
N PHE A 114 -10.84 -3.83 -3.93
CA PHE A 114 -11.19 -5.12 -3.34
C PHE A 114 -12.51 -5.04 -2.57
N THR A 115 -12.68 -4.04 -1.71
CA THR A 115 -13.90 -3.85 -0.91
C THR A 115 -15.13 -3.61 -1.80
N ALA A 116 -14.99 -2.84 -2.90
CA ALA A 116 -16.09 -2.62 -3.84
C ALA A 116 -16.52 -3.90 -4.57
N LEU A 117 -15.59 -4.82 -4.84
CA LEU A 117 -15.88 -6.11 -5.48
C LEU A 117 -16.46 -7.14 -4.51
N PHE A 118 -16.03 -7.08 -3.24
CA PHE A 118 -16.40 -8.05 -2.19
C PHE A 118 -16.93 -7.32 -0.93
N PRO A 119 -18.05 -6.56 -1.04
CA PRO A 119 -18.53 -5.73 0.06
C PRO A 119 -18.90 -6.52 1.32
N ASP A 120 -19.33 -7.77 1.18
CA ASP A 120 -19.71 -8.63 2.31
C ASP A 120 -18.50 -9.25 3.05
N VAL A 121 -17.31 -9.14 2.49
CA VAL A 121 -16.07 -9.67 3.06
C VAL A 121 -15.40 -8.66 3.99
N VAL A 122 -15.58 -7.36 3.75
CA VAL A 122 -14.87 -6.30 4.47
C VAL A 122 -15.79 -5.63 5.49
N GLN A 123 -15.41 -5.70 6.77
CA GLN A 123 -16.18 -5.10 7.87
C GLN A 123 -15.93 -3.60 8.03
N LYS A 124 -14.68 -3.17 7.92
CA LYS A 124 -14.26 -1.76 7.98
C LYS A 124 -13.09 -1.52 7.05
N LEU A 125 -13.02 -0.34 6.49
CA LEU A 125 -11.96 0.07 5.57
C LEU A 125 -11.34 1.40 6.00
N VAL A 126 -10.01 1.44 6.06
CA VAL A 126 -9.23 2.67 6.18
C VAL A 126 -8.36 2.82 4.93
N ALA A 127 -8.57 3.88 4.17
CA ALA A 127 -7.80 4.20 2.97
C ALA A 127 -6.97 5.47 3.21
N ILE A 128 -5.67 5.29 3.44
CA ILE A 128 -4.72 6.39 3.63
C ILE A 128 -4.22 6.81 2.25
N GLU A 129 -4.66 7.98 1.78
CA GLU A 129 -4.27 8.55 0.48
C GLU A 129 -4.45 7.59 -0.72
N GLY A 130 -5.49 6.72 -0.64
CA GLY A 130 -5.75 5.64 -1.59
C GLY A 130 -6.61 6.04 -2.79
N LEU A 131 -7.14 7.26 -2.86
CA LEU A 131 -8.03 7.69 -3.95
C LEU A 131 -7.31 8.03 -5.26
N GLY A 132 -5.97 8.02 -5.27
CA GLY A 132 -5.16 8.37 -6.43
C GLY A 132 -5.04 9.88 -6.65
N TRP A 133 -4.74 10.27 -7.90
CA TRP A 133 -4.52 11.67 -8.26
C TRP A 133 -5.78 12.53 -8.09
N PRO A 134 -5.61 13.86 -7.86
CA PRO A 134 -6.72 14.79 -7.88
C PRO A 134 -7.55 14.71 -9.18
N PRO A 135 -8.88 14.97 -9.12
CA PRO A 135 -9.77 14.82 -10.28
C PRO A 135 -9.33 15.61 -11.52
N GLU A 136 -8.78 16.82 -11.33
CA GLU A 136 -8.30 17.67 -12.43
C GLU A 136 -7.15 16.99 -13.18
N ARG A 137 -6.20 16.39 -12.44
CA ARG A 137 -5.07 15.67 -13.04
C ARG A 137 -5.50 14.38 -13.73
N VAL A 138 -6.52 13.70 -13.20
CA VAL A 138 -7.09 12.52 -13.84
C VAL A 138 -7.77 12.92 -15.17
N ALA A 139 -8.58 13.98 -15.17
CA ALA A 139 -9.22 14.49 -16.36
C ALA A 139 -8.21 14.91 -17.46
N GLU A 140 -7.11 15.56 -17.05
CA GLU A 140 -6.01 15.90 -17.94
C GLU A 140 -5.39 14.64 -18.58
N GLN A 141 -5.12 13.60 -17.78
CA GLN A 141 -4.58 12.33 -18.29
C GLN A 141 -5.57 11.59 -19.21
N GLU A 142 -6.86 11.61 -18.91
CA GLU A 142 -7.90 10.98 -19.73
C GLU A 142 -8.12 11.72 -21.06
N SER A 143 -7.82 13.01 -21.12
CA SER A 143 -7.91 13.81 -22.34
C SER A 143 -6.78 13.55 -23.35
N VAL A 144 -5.68 12.92 -22.92
CA VAL A 144 -4.55 12.58 -23.81
C VAL A 144 -5.00 11.52 -24.82
N PRO A 145 -4.78 11.73 -26.15
CA PRO A 145 -5.14 10.76 -27.18
C PRO A 145 -4.52 9.38 -26.95
N ALA A 146 -5.23 8.32 -27.34
CA ALA A 146 -4.81 6.94 -27.09
C ALA A 146 -3.44 6.61 -27.70
N GLU A 147 -3.16 7.11 -28.90
CA GLU A 147 -1.88 6.95 -29.60
C GLU A 147 -0.72 7.60 -28.82
N GLU A 148 -0.93 8.76 -28.21
CA GLU A 148 0.08 9.43 -27.39
C GLU A 148 0.29 8.70 -26.08
N ARG A 149 -0.76 8.20 -25.45
CA ARG A 149 -0.67 7.38 -24.23
C ARG A 149 0.11 6.08 -24.46
N ILE A 150 -0.17 5.39 -25.57
CA ILE A 150 0.48 4.13 -25.91
C ILE A 150 1.96 4.37 -26.28
N SER A 151 2.26 5.34 -27.13
CA SER A 151 3.63 5.67 -27.51
C SER A 151 4.46 6.14 -26.33
N GLY A 152 3.90 6.99 -25.47
CA GLY A 152 4.54 7.41 -24.22
C GLY A 152 4.81 6.24 -23.25
N TRP A 153 3.86 5.30 -23.13
CA TRP A 153 4.07 4.09 -22.34
C TRP A 153 5.18 3.22 -22.91
N ILE A 154 5.26 3.05 -24.23
CA ILE A 154 6.35 2.27 -24.88
C ILE A 154 7.70 2.92 -24.58
N GLU A 155 7.83 4.23 -24.78
CA GLU A 155 9.08 4.95 -24.53
C GLU A 155 9.48 4.90 -23.04
N PHE A 156 8.50 5.08 -22.14
CA PHE A 156 8.77 4.97 -20.70
C PHE A 156 9.22 3.55 -20.32
N THR A 157 8.55 2.51 -20.84
CA THR A 157 8.90 1.11 -20.60
C THR A 157 10.31 0.80 -21.08
N ARG A 158 10.68 1.26 -22.28
CA ARG A 158 12.05 1.14 -22.80
C ARG A 158 13.06 1.84 -21.89
N SER A 159 12.73 3.01 -21.39
CA SER A 159 13.60 3.76 -20.47
C SER A 159 13.84 3.05 -19.14
N ILE A 160 12.87 2.28 -18.66
CA ILE A 160 13.00 1.47 -17.43
C ILE A 160 13.77 0.18 -17.72
N ALA A 161 13.49 -0.50 -18.83
CA ALA A 161 14.13 -1.77 -19.21
C ALA A 161 15.67 -1.67 -19.32
N GLY A 162 16.18 -0.49 -19.69
CA GLY A 162 17.63 -0.23 -19.79
C GLY A 162 18.28 0.20 -18.46
N ARG A 163 17.52 0.32 -17.38
CA ARG A 163 18.06 0.81 -16.09
C ARG A 163 18.44 -0.34 -15.17
N ALA A 164 19.72 -0.41 -14.80
CA ALA A 164 20.14 -1.22 -13.67
C ALA A 164 19.51 -0.68 -12.36
N ALA A 165 19.24 -1.58 -11.41
CA ALA A 165 18.90 -1.18 -10.06
C ALA A 165 20.01 -0.31 -9.47
N ARG A 166 19.65 0.74 -8.72
CA ARG A 166 20.64 1.53 -8.00
C ARG A 166 21.28 0.66 -6.91
N LEU A 167 22.58 0.56 -6.94
CA LEU A 167 23.37 -0.13 -5.94
C LEU A 167 23.93 0.87 -4.92
N TYR A 168 23.97 0.45 -3.67
CA TYR A 168 24.54 1.21 -2.56
C TYR A 168 25.70 0.40 -1.98
N PRO A 169 26.92 0.95 -1.90
CA PRO A 169 28.08 0.28 -1.33
C PRO A 169 27.86 -0.15 0.13
N THR A 170 27.09 0.62 0.89
CA THR A 170 26.77 0.36 2.29
C THR A 170 25.29 0.55 2.57
N ILE A 171 24.80 -0.10 3.62
CA ILE A 171 23.42 0.10 4.11
C ILE A 171 23.21 1.54 4.60
N GLU A 172 24.27 2.17 5.10
CA GLU A 172 24.23 3.56 5.55
C GLU A 172 23.95 4.55 4.41
N GLU A 173 24.50 4.31 3.21
CA GLU A 173 24.18 5.13 2.04
C GLU A 173 22.72 4.93 1.57
N ALA A 174 22.20 3.71 1.68
CA ALA A 174 20.79 3.45 1.42
C ALA A 174 19.89 4.16 2.45
N PHE A 175 20.28 4.15 3.74
CA PHE A 175 19.59 4.88 4.81
C PHE A 175 19.59 6.39 4.57
N GLN A 176 20.72 6.98 4.25
CA GLN A 176 20.81 8.42 3.93
C GLN A 176 19.87 8.77 2.78
N ARG A 177 19.82 7.92 1.75
CA ARG A 177 18.88 8.11 0.63
C ARG A 177 17.42 8.01 1.03
N MET A 178 17.07 7.11 1.96
CA MET A 178 15.71 7.00 2.50
C MET A 178 15.34 8.29 3.25
N GLN A 179 16.21 8.77 4.12
CA GLN A 179 16.02 9.99 4.92
C GLN A 179 15.85 11.24 4.03
N GLU A 180 16.70 11.39 3.01
CA GLU A 180 16.64 12.52 2.05
C GLU A 180 15.32 12.51 1.25
N ALA A 181 14.86 11.34 0.86
CA ALA A 181 13.65 11.19 0.05
C ALA A 181 12.36 11.38 0.86
N ASN A 182 12.44 11.24 2.19
CA ASN A 182 11.28 11.26 3.09
C ASN A 182 11.59 12.10 4.35
N PRO A 183 11.60 13.44 4.23
CA PRO A 183 12.06 14.33 5.28
C PRO A 183 11.18 14.35 6.54
N HIS A 184 9.94 13.86 6.47
CA HIS A 184 9.05 13.72 7.62
C HIS A 184 9.39 12.52 8.52
N LEU A 185 10.13 11.52 8.00
CA LEU A 185 10.53 10.35 8.79
C LEU A 185 11.56 10.72 9.86
N THR A 186 11.39 10.17 11.05
CA THR A 186 12.48 10.18 12.03
C THR A 186 13.65 9.32 11.55
N PRO A 187 14.89 9.54 12.03
CA PRO A 187 16.04 8.68 11.68
C PRO A 187 15.81 7.21 11.99
N ASP A 188 15.10 6.89 13.10
CA ASP A 188 14.80 5.51 13.48
C ASP A 188 13.82 4.85 12.51
N GLN A 189 12.76 5.58 12.10
CA GLN A 189 11.84 5.12 11.06
C GLN A 189 12.55 4.88 9.73
N ALA A 190 13.35 5.85 9.28
CA ALA A 190 14.08 5.72 8.02
C ALA A 190 15.08 4.55 8.06
N ARG A 191 15.76 4.32 9.19
CA ARG A 191 16.67 3.20 9.38
C ARG A 191 15.93 1.86 9.35
N HIS A 192 14.83 1.73 10.08
CA HIS A 192 13.99 0.53 10.09
C HIS A 192 13.49 0.18 8.69
N LEU A 193 12.91 1.15 8.00
CA LEU A 193 12.42 0.96 6.64
C LEU A 193 13.53 0.59 5.66
N THR A 194 14.74 1.13 5.85
CA THR A 194 15.90 0.76 5.04
C THR A 194 16.33 -0.67 5.30
N VAL A 195 16.51 -1.06 6.57
CA VAL A 195 16.98 -2.42 6.94
C VAL A 195 16.07 -3.50 6.38
N HIS A 196 14.76 -3.30 6.43
CA HIS A 196 13.79 -4.24 5.90
C HIS A 196 13.54 -4.11 4.40
N GLY A 197 13.81 -2.92 3.84
CA GLY A 197 13.53 -2.58 2.43
C GLY A 197 14.67 -2.86 1.46
N VAL A 198 15.86 -3.27 1.90
CA VAL A 198 17.00 -3.60 1.02
C VAL A 198 17.40 -5.06 1.11
N ASN A 199 17.92 -5.59 -0.01
CA ASN A 199 18.68 -6.83 -0.06
C ASN A 199 20.18 -6.53 -0.08
N GLN A 200 20.99 -7.37 0.54
CA GLN A 200 22.42 -7.42 0.28
C GLN A 200 22.65 -8.31 -0.94
N ASN A 201 23.35 -7.77 -1.95
CA ASN A 201 23.70 -8.45 -3.18
C ASN A 201 24.96 -9.34 -2.99
N GLU A 202 25.21 -10.25 -3.91
CA GLU A 202 26.36 -11.19 -3.86
C GLU A 202 27.71 -10.47 -3.84
N ASP A 203 27.81 -9.27 -4.44
CA ASP A 203 29.00 -8.42 -4.43
C ASP A 203 29.17 -7.57 -3.15
N GLY A 204 28.27 -7.76 -2.17
CA GLY A 204 28.26 -7.03 -0.90
C GLY A 204 27.55 -5.68 -0.95
N THR A 205 27.12 -5.20 -2.10
CA THR A 205 26.31 -3.99 -2.24
C THR A 205 24.88 -4.21 -1.79
N TYR A 206 24.08 -3.12 -1.68
CA TYR A 206 22.68 -3.17 -1.31
C TYR A 206 21.80 -2.62 -2.43
N SER A 207 20.61 -3.18 -2.59
CA SER A 207 19.58 -2.70 -3.51
C SER A 207 18.20 -2.77 -2.88
N TRP A 208 17.29 -1.87 -3.29
CA TRP A 208 15.91 -1.88 -2.80
C TRP A 208 15.17 -3.13 -3.27
N LYS A 209 14.33 -3.67 -2.37
CA LYS A 209 13.47 -4.85 -2.60
C LYS A 209 12.22 -4.53 -3.44
N TYR A 210 12.30 -3.63 -4.41
CA TYR A 210 11.19 -3.41 -5.32
C TYR A 210 11.65 -3.42 -6.77
N ASP A 211 10.82 -3.99 -7.63
CA ASP A 211 11.04 -4.00 -9.06
C ASP A 211 10.83 -2.60 -9.65
N ASN A 212 11.78 -2.12 -10.46
CA ASN A 212 11.65 -0.84 -11.15
C ASN A 212 10.46 -0.78 -12.10
N TYR A 213 10.00 -1.94 -12.61
CA TYR A 213 8.81 -2.05 -13.45
C TYR A 213 7.51 -1.69 -12.72
N THR A 214 7.47 -1.67 -11.39
CA THR A 214 6.33 -1.15 -10.61
C THR A 214 6.04 0.33 -10.86
N ARG A 215 6.98 1.05 -11.49
CA ARG A 215 6.81 2.45 -11.92
C ARG A 215 6.01 2.58 -13.23
N ILE A 216 5.92 1.50 -14.01
CA ILE A 216 5.24 1.49 -15.30
C ILE A 216 3.74 1.39 -15.05
N ARG A 217 3.03 2.43 -15.44
CA ARG A 217 1.56 2.42 -15.42
C ARG A 217 1.06 1.90 -16.75
N ALA A 218 0.05 1.04 -16.71
CA ALA A 218 -0.62 0.60 -17.94
C ALA A 218 -1.17 1.84 -18.70
N PRO A 219 -1.12 1.85 -20.05
CA PRO A 219 -1.61 2.99 -20.86
C PRO A 219 -3.12 3.15 -20.78
N PHE A 220 -3.80 2.11 -20.30
CA PHE A 220 -5.23 2.08 -20.04
C PHE A 220 -5.48 1.64 -18.60
N GLY A 221 -6.34 2.37 -17.92
CA GLY A 221 -6.84 2.05 -16.58
C GLY A 221 -8.36 2.18 -16.54
N PHE A 222 -8.97 1.96 -15.41
CA PHE A 222 -10.38 2.28 -15.21
C PHE A 222 -10.59 3.80 -15.34
N PRO A 223 -11.54 4.25 -16.18
CA PRO A 223 -11.97 5.64 -16.20
C PRO A 223 -12.40 6.08 -14.79
N GLU A 224 -12.27 7.38 -14.52
CA GLU A 224 -12.66 7.95 -13.22
C GLU A 224 -14.12 7.62 -12.88
N SER A 225 -15.02 7.67 -13.86
CA SER A 225 -16.44 7.33 -13.68
C SER A 225 -16.65 5.88 -13.22
N GLU A 226 -15.88 4.93 -13.74
CA GLU A 226 -15.97 3.52 -13.31
C GLU A 226 -15.41 3.34 -11.90
N ARG A 227 -14.33 4.04 -11.52
CA ARG A 227 -13.82 4.05 -10.16
C ARG A 227 -14.85 4.61 -9.17
N GLN A 228 -15.53 5.70 -9.52
CA GLN A 228 -16.59 6.28 -8.70
C GLN A 228 -17.77 5.32 -8.53
N ASN A 229 -18.16 4.60 -9.59
CA ASN A 229 -19.18 3.55 -9.51
C ASN A 229 -18.77 2.39 -8.60
N LEU A 230 -17.49 2.00 -8.59
CA LEU A 230 -16.97 1.01 -7.65
C LEU A 230 -17.05 1.53 -6.21
N TRP A 231 -16.64 2.76 -5.92
CA TRP A 231 -16.74 3.31 -4.57
C TRP A 231 -18.17 3.34 -4.02
N GLN A 232 -19.19 3.55 -4.87
CA GLN A 232 -20.60 3.47 -4.47
C GLN A 232 -21.02 2.08 -3.98
N ARG A 233 -20.28 1.03 -4.32
CA ARG A 233 -20.55 -0.34 -3.86
C ARG A 233 -19.99 -0.64 -2.48
N ILE A 234 -19.15 0.23 -1.92
CA ILE A 234 -18.57 0.08 -0.59
C ILE A 234 -19.63 0.43 0.44
N THR A 235 -20.10 -0.57 1.18
CA THR A 235 -21.18 -0.44 2.18
C THR A 235 -20.66 -0.35 3.61
N CYS A 236 -19.47 -0.90 3.88
CA CYS A 236 -18.89 -0.88 5.21
C CYS A 236 -18.47 0.53 5.66
N PRO A 237 -18.37 0.79 6.97
CA PRO A 237 -17.75 2.01 7.48
C PRO A 237 -16.37 2.21 6.88
N THR A 238 -16.12 3.40 6.33
CA THR A 238 -14.88 3.74 5.61
C THR A 238 -14.28 5.02 6.18
N LEU A 239 -12.98 5.00 6.46
CA LEU A 239 -12.22 6.18 6.84
C LEU A 239 -11.24 6.55 5.72
N LEU A 240 -11.42 7.73 5.13
CA LEU A 240 -10.52 8.30 4.15
C LEU A 240 -9.53 9.22 4.86
N VAL A 241 -8.26 8.84 4.90
CA VAL A 241 -7.20 9.57 5.60
C VAL A 241 -6.33 10.35 4.63
N ARG A 242 -6.02 11.60 4.98
CA ARG A 242 -5.18 12.48 4.17
C ARG A 242 -4.23 13.31 5.02
N GLY A 243 -2.99 13.52 4.54
CA GLY A 243 -2.04 14.49 5.07
C GLY A 243 -2.19 15.86 4.39
N THR A 244 -2.18 16.96 5.16
CA THR A 244 -2.40 18.30 4.59
C THR A 244 -1.23 18.82 3.77
N GLU A 245 -0.01 18.27 3.97
CA GLU A 245 1.20 18.58 3.19
C GLU A 245 1.48 17.58 2.06
N SER A 246 0.55 16.63 1.83
CA SER A 246 0.66 15.68 0.73
C SER A 246 0.23 16.28 -0.61
N TRP A 247 0.62 15.59 -1.70
CA TRP A 247 0.16 15.87 -3.06
C TRP A 247 -1.32 15.53 -3.29
N ALA A 248 -1.95 14.74 -2.40
CA ALA A 248 -3.33 14.32 -2.52
C ALA A 248 -4.30 15.45 -2.17
N SER A 249 -5.32 15.66 -3.00
CA SER A 249 -6.38 16.63 -2.72
C SER A 249 -7.33 16.13 -1.62
N ASP A 250 -8.01 17.06 -0.97
CA ASP A 250 -8.99 16.76 0.09
C ASP A 250 -10.27 16.16 -0.52
N PRO A 251 -10.58 14.89 -0.25
CA PRO A 251 -11.74 14.23 -0.85
C PRO A 251 -13.07 14.81 -0.41
N SER A 252 -13.12 15.54 0.72
CA SER A 252 -14.32 16.26 1.16
C SER A 252 -14.58 17.52 0.34
N LYS A 253 -13.54 18.09 -0.28
CA LYS A 253 -13.62 19.33 -1.07
C LYS A 253 -13.67 19.09 -2.57
N ASP A 254 -12.97 18.05 -3.06
CA ASP A 254 -12.92 17.71 -4.48
C ASP A 254 -14.09 16.85 -4.97
N GLY A 255 -15.00 16.51 -4.07
CA GLY A 255 -16.24 15.79 -4.37
C GLY A 255 -16.12 14.27 -4.39
N ARG A 256 -14.93 13.66 -4.19
CA ARG A 256 -14.78 12.20 -4.23
C ARG A 256 -15.45 11.50 -3.06
N ALA A 257 -15.44 12.11 -1.86
CA ALA A 257 -16.08 11.52 -0.68
C ALA A 257 -17.58 11.25 -0.86
N LYS A 258 -18.27 12.02 -1.70
CA LYS A 258 -19.72 11.85 -1.96
C LYS A 258 -20.09 10.55 -2.66
N HIS A 259 -19.12 9.86 -3.28
CA HIS A 259 -19.35 8.58 -3.94
C HIS A 259 -19.38 7.38 -2.98
N PHE A 260 -19.04 7.59 -1.71
CA PHE A 260 -19.10 6.56 -0.68
C PHE A 260 -20.41 6.62 0.09
N GLN A 261 -20.98 5.48 0.43
CA GLN A 261 -22.22 5.41 1.21
C GLN A 261 -22.02 5.74 2.67
N ASN A 262 -20.87 5.34 3.25
CA ASN A 262 -20.57 5.46 4.67
C ASN A 262 -19.09 5.81 4.89
N ALA A 263 -18.67 7.00 4.44
CA ALA A 263 -17.30 7.45 4.61
C ALA A 263 -17.19 8.70 5.51
N LYS A 264 -16.17 8.66 6.37
CA LYS A 264 -15.67 9.83 7.10
C LYS A 264 -14.32 10.24 6.50
N VAL A 265 -13.99 11.53 6.51
CA VAL A 265 -12.68 12.05 6.07
C VAL A 265 -11.92 12.55 7.29
N ALA A 266 -10.67 12.12 7.46
CA ALA A 266 -9.77 12.60 8.48
C ALA A 266 -8.54 13.26 7.82
N ASN A 267 -8.36 14.56 8.05
CA ASN A 267 -7.22 15.34 7.60
C ASN A 267 -6.22 15.46 8.75
N PHE A 268 -4.95 15.13 8.49
CA PHE A 268 -3.86 15.22 9.46
C PHE A 268 -3.00 16.43 9.15
N GLU A 269 -3.03 17.40 10.02
CA GLU A 269 -2.33 18.68 9.83
C GLU A 269 -0.81 18.49 9.91
N GLY A 270 -0.08 19.03 8.93
CA GLY A 270 1.37 18.92 8.84
C GLY A 270 1.88 17.50 8.58
N ALA A 271 1.04 16.60 8.07
CA ALA A 271 1.46 15.28 7.60
C ALA A 271 1.68 15.30 6.08
N GLY A 272 2.73 14.64 5.62
CA GLY A 272 2.96 14.32 4.22
C GLY A 272 2.18 13.09 3.76
N HIS A 273 2.73 12.39 2.76
CA HIS A 273 2.08 11.23 2.16
C HIS A 273 2.02 9.99 3.08
N TRP A 274 2.97 9.86 4.00
CA TRP A 274 3.04 8.72 4.94
C TRP A 274 2.46 9.09 6.30
N VAL A 275 1.16 9.45 6.32
CA VAL A 275 0.43 9.93 7.51
C VAL A 275 0.64 9.06 8.75
N HIS A 276 0.65 7.72 8.59
CA HIS A 276 0.84 6.73 9.66
C HIS A 276 2.27 6.70 10.24
N HIS A 277 3.23 7.38 9.59
CA HIS A 277 4.57 7.65 10.14
C HIS A 277 4.70 9.08 10.64
N ASP A 278 4.24 10.04 9.83
CA ASP A 278 4.45 11.46 10.09
C ASP A 278 3.69 11.94 11.34
N LYS A 279 2.55 11.31 11.62
CA LYS A 279 1.66 11.62 12.76
C LYS A 279 1.20 10.34 13.48
N LEU A 280 2.15 9.46 13.82
CA LEU A 280 1.87 8.11 14.32
C LEU A 280 0.88 8.10 15.50
N GLU A 281 1.12 8.89 16.56
CA GLU A 281 0.28 8.89 17.75
C GLU A 281 -1.16 9.36 17.46
N GLU A 282 -1.30 10.43 16.69
CA GLU A 282 -2.60 10.96 16.28
C GLU A 282 -3.33 9.97 15.36
N PHE A 283 -2.59 9.34 14.43
CA PHE A 283 -3.11 8.29 13.56
C PHE A 283 -3.61 7.10 14.36
N LEU A 284 -2.81 6.57 15.29
CA LEU A 284 -3.20 5.45 16.15
C LEU A 284 -4.45 5.77 16.99
N SER A 285 -4.52 6.95 17.58
CA SER A 285 -5.71 7.39 18.33
C SER A 285 -6.95 7.41 17.41
N THR A 286 -6.84 7.99 16.21
CA THR A 286 -7.94 8.09 15.24
C THR A 286 -8.40 6.70 14.79
N ILE A 287 -7.44 5.81 14.46
CA ILE A 287 -7.75 4.44 14.02
C ILE A 287 -8.39 3.61 15.13
N LYS A 288 -7.86 3.65 16.35
CA LYS A 288 -8.45 2.91 17.48
C LYS A 288 -9.91 3.33 17.72
N ASN A 289 -10.21 4.62 17.68
CA ASN A 289 -11.58 5.11 17.82
C ASN A 289 -12.47 4.61 16.67
N PHE A 290 -12.00 4.69 15.42
CA PHE A 290 -12.78 4.23 14.26
C PHE A 290 -12.99 2.71 14.28
N LEU A 291 -12.03 1.93 14.73
CA LEU A 291 -12.13 0.47 14.80
C LEU A 291 -13.06 0.00 15.94
N ALA A 292 -13.18 0.78 17.01
CA ALA A 292 -14.06 0.48 18.15
C ALA A 292 -15.54 0.80 17.88
N ASP A 293 -15.86 1.84 17.05
CA ASP A 293 -17.23 2.20 16.61
C ASP A 293 -17.92 1.04 15.86
#